data_65eb691d8ca3cce9f770e1c438b03511
#
_entry.id   65eb691d8ca3cce9f770e1c438b03511
#
_cell.length_a   1.000
_cell.length_b   1.000
_cell.length_c   1.000
_cell.angle_alpha   90.00
_cell.angle_beta   90.00
_cell.angle_gamma   90.00
#
_symmetry.space_group_name_H-M   'P 1'
#
loop_
_entity.id
_entity.type
_entity.pdbx_description
1 polymer ?
#
loop_
_entity_poly.entity_id
_entity_poly.type
_entity_poly.pdbx_seq_one_letter_code
_entity_poly.pdbx_strand_id
1 'polypeptide(L)'
;KESAMTYPYSLSFVVPCYNEVDNIRLFERRAFECFDAEGISLEIVFVNDGSQDGTFELLREVVGEAGPSRPMQAVQFSRNFGKEAALYAGMEAARGECICLIDADLQQTPEDALRMYKLLADKPEYDIVAACQVERKESIVLKLFKHSFYKTFNGICTDIEIPANVSDFRVFRRTVADALLSLPEGQRFSKGLFAWVGFKTLEVPYEPDARANGESKWSVKSLFHYAANGILGFTTWPLKVAVWIGLVASLGGFAYLLW
;
A
#
# COMPACT_ATOMS: atom_id res chain seq x y z
N LYS A 1 1.98 27.94 -19.18
CA LYS A 1 2.27 28.29 -17.75
C LYS A 1 1.28 27.52 -16.93
N GLU A 2 1.67 26.33 -16.50
CA GLU A 2 0.97 25.61 -15.45
C GLU A 2 1.09 26.48 -14.20
N SER A 3 -0.05 26.85 -13.62
CA SER A 3 -0.06 27.46 -12.30
C SER A 3 0.45 26.37 -11.35
N ALA A 4 1.58 26.64 -10.68
CA ALA A 4 2.08 25.72 -9.67
C ALA A 4 0.94 25.49 -8.65
N MET A 5 0.43 24.26 -8.57
CA MET A 5 -0.53 23.90 -7.53
C MET A 5 0.17 24.05 -6.18
N THR A 6 -0.34 24.94 -5.35
CA THR A 6 0.19 25.12 -3.99
C THR A 6 -0.49 24.13 -3.08
N TYR A 7 0.27 23.17 -2.59
CA TYR A 7 -0.22 22.17 -1.62
C TYR A 7 -0.13 22.72 -0.20
N PRO A 8 -1.11 22.46 0.66
CA PRO A 8 -1.11 22.96 2.04
C PRO A 8 -0.03 22.30 2.92
N TYR A 9 0.41 21.08 2.56
CA TYR A 9 1.42 20.32 3.30
C TYR A 9 2.47 19.74 2.37
N SER A 10 3.71 19.59 2.89
CA SER A 10 4.79 18.95 2.16
C SER A 10 4.58 17.44 2.01
N LEU A 11 4.05 16.80 3.05
CA LEU A 11 3.83 15.37 3.08
C LEU A 11 2.51 15.03 3.79
N SER A 12 1.75 14.07 3.26
CA SER A 12 0.64 13.44 3.96
C SER A 12 0.98 11.98 4.27
N PHE A 13 0.88 11.59 5.54
CA PHE A 13 0.86 10.18 5.93
C PHE A 13 -0.53 9.59 5.71
N VAL A 14 -0.63 8.48 5.00
CA VAL A 14 -1.83 7.65 4.88
C VAL A 14 -1.63 6.44 5.77
N VAL A 15 -2.43 6.36 6.83
CA VAL A 15 -2.26 5.40 7.92
C VAL A 15 -3.51 4.52 8.04
N PRO A 16 -3.52 3.33 7.41
CA PRO A 16 -4.61 2.38 7.59
C PRO A 16 -4.60 1.82 9.01
N CYS A 17 -5.76 1.81 9.66
CA CYS A 17 -5.93 1.35 11.04
C CYS A 17 -7.02 0.28 11.11
N TYR A 18 -6.68 -0.87 11.71
CA TYR A 18 -7.65 -1.91 12.06
C TYR A 18 -7.28 -2.54 13.39
N ASN A 19 -8.02 -2.22 14.46
CA ASN A 19 -7.73 -2.59 15.84
C ASN A 19 -6.30 -2.17 16.27
N GLU A 20 -6.05 -0.85 16.22
CA GLU A 20 -4.74 -0.23 16.49
C GLU A 20 -4.78 0.75 17.67
N VAL A 21 -5.73 0.60 18.60
CA VAL A 21 -5.96 1.52 19.71
C VAL A 21 -4.69 1.83 20.51
N ASP A 22 -3.80 0.83 20.70
CA ASP A 22 -2.58 0.99 21.49
C ASP A 22 -1.45 1.75 20.76
N ASN A 23 -1.56 1.90 19.43
CA ASN A 23 -0.49 2.44 18.59
C ASN A 23 -0.75 3.91 18.15
N ILE A 24 -2.00 4.33 18.02
CA ILE A 24 -2.40 5.63 17.43
C ILE A 24 -1.69 6.83 18.09
N ARG A 25 -1.77 6.94 19.42
CA ARG A 25 -1.17 8.08 20.16
C ARG A 25 0.36 8.11 20.07
N LEU A 26 0.98 6.93 20.13
CA LEU A 26 2.43 6.82 20.03
C LEU A 26 2.91 7.19 18.62
N PHE A 27 2.19 6.70 17.59
CA PHE A 27 2.48 7.00 16.20
C PHE A 27 2.35 8.50 15.91
N GLU A 28 1.20 9.09 16.27
CA GLU A 28 0.92 10.52 16.07
C GLU A 28 2.01 11.40 16.66
N ARG A 29 2.32 11.19 17.96
CA ARG A 29 3.35 11.97 18.66
C ARG A 29 4.71 11.87 17.98
N ARG A 30 5.17 10.62 17.69
CA ARG A 30 6.48 10.40 17.10
C ARG A 30 6.58 10.97 15.68
N ALA A 31 5.49 10.90 14.89
CA ALA A 31 5.44 11.46 13.56
C ALA A 31 5.61 12.98 13.58
N PHE A 32 4.83 13.70 14.39
CA PHE A 32 4.94 15.16 14.46
C PHE A 32 6.27 15.60 15.07
N GLU A 33 6.75 14.98 16.17
CA GLU A 33 8.04 15.31 16.75
C GLU A 33 9.19 15.19 15.72
N CYS A 34 9.16 14.14 14.91
CA CYS A 34 10.18 13.89 13.87
C CYS A 34 10.17 14.97 12.77
N PHE A 35 8.99 15.35 12.28
CA PHE A 35 8.85 16.27 11.15
C PHE A 35 8.94 17.74 11.58
N ASP A 36 8.43 18.09 12.77
CA ASP A 36 8.55 19.43 13.36
C ASP A 36 10.02 19.81 13.58
N ALA A 37 10.87 18.86 14.03
CA ALA A 37 12.30 19.07 14.21
C ALA A 37 13.03 19.48 12.92
N GLU A 38 12.49 19.13 11.76
CA GLU A 38 13.04 19.45 10.44
C GLU A 38 12.30 20.61 9.73
N GLY A 39 11.26 21.15 10.36
CA GLY A 39 10.44 22.23 9.79
C GLY A 39 9.62 21.81 8.56
N ILE A 40 9.33 20.51 8.43
CA ILE A 40 8.56 19.96 7.30
C ILE A 40 7.09 19.84 7.72
N SER A 41 6.19 20.43 6.94
CA SER A 41 4.76 20.38 7.21
C SER A 41 4.19 19.01 6.90
N LEU A 42 3.70 18.32 7.95
CA LEU A 42 3.12 16.98 7.90
C LEU A 42 1.61 17.03 8.13
N GLU A 43 0.84 16.31 7.32
CA GLU A 43 -0.55 15.94 7.57
C GLU A 43 -0.64 14.45 7.87
N ILE A 44 -1.53 14.03 8.79
CA ILE A 44 -1.81 12.61 9.03
C ILE A 44 -3.27 12.31 8.68
N VAL A 45 -3.47 11.34 7.80
CA VAL A 45 -4.79 10.80 7.39
C VAL A 45 -4.91 9.39 7.93
N PHE A 46 -5.62 9.23 9.03
CA PHE A 46 -5.96 7.92 9.55
C PHE A 46 -7.18 7.36 8.82
N VAL A 47 -7.13 6.07 8.44
CA VAL A 47 -8.28 5.39 7.83
C VAL A 47 -8.66 4.20 8.69
N ASN A 48 -9.75 4.32 9.43
CA ASN A 48 -10.26 3.24 10.27
C ASN A 48 -11.08 2.25 9.44
N ASP A 49 -10.53 1.08 9.21
CA ASP A 49 -11.12 -0.01 8.41
C ASP A 49 -12.09 -0.86 9.25
N GLY A 50 -13.05 -0.19 9.91
CA GLY A 50 -14.12 -0.88 10.65
C GLY A 50 -13.60 -1.62 11.88
N SER A 51 -12.71 -1.03 12.68
CA SER A 51 -12.20 -1.58 13.94
C SER A 51 -13.33 -1.92 14.91
N GLN A 52 -13.08 -2.93 15.75
CA GLN A 52 -14.03 -3.43 16.76
C GLN A 52 -13.51 -3.22 18.20
N ASP A 53 -12.38 -2.57 18.35
CA ASP A 53 -11.79 -2.11 19.61
C ASP A 53 -12.05 -0.60 19.84
N GLY A 54 -11.34 0.04 20.74
CA GLY A 54 -11.43 1.48 21.02
C GLY A 54 -10.77 2.39 19.97
N THR A 55 -10.34 1.87 18.81
CA THR A 55 -9.60 2.65 17.78
C THR A 55 -10.42 3.83 17.27
N PHE A 56 -11.72 3.65 17.02
CA PHE A 56 -12.58 4.70 16.47
C PHE A 56 -12.75 5.87 17.45
N GLU A 57 -13.05 5.57 18.71
CA GLU A 57 -13.21 6.53 19.78
C GLU A 57 -11.92 7.34 19.98
N LEU A 58 -10.78 6.65 20.00
CA LEU A 58 -9.46 7.27 20.14
C LEU A 58 -9.14 8.17 18.94
N LEU A 59 -9.43 7.75 17.72
CA LEU A 59 -9.21 8.58 16.52
C LEU A 59 -10.07 9.85 16.55
N ARG A 60 -11.32 9.79 17.03
CA ARG A 60 -12.17 10.97 17.21
C ARG A 60 -11.58 11.96 18.22
N GLU A 61 -11.00 11.45 19.30
CA GLU A 61 -10.32 12.25 20.32
C GLU A 61 -9.07 12.92 19.72
N VAL A 62 -8.17 12.12 19.10
CA VAL A 62 -6.92 12.59 18.50
C VAL A 62 -7.17 13.63 17.41
N VAL A 63 -8.12 13.39 16.51
CA VAL A 63 -8.50 14.37 15.46
C VAL A 63 -9.21 15.59 16.05
N GLY A 64 -9.94 15.44 17.16
CA GLY A 64 -10.54 16.56 17.91
C GLY A 64 -9.49 17.51 18.52
N GLU A 65 -8.28 17.04 18.77
CA GLU A 65 -7.13 17.83 19.21
C GLU A 65 -6.33 18.45 18.05
N ALA A 66 -6.68 18.11 16.79
CA ALA A 66 -6.01 18.62 15.60
C ALA A 66 -6.10 20.15 15.51
N GLY A 67 -5.04 20.75 15.01
CA GLY A 67 -4.94 22.20 14.81
C GLY A 67 -3.99 22.52 13.66
N PRO A 68 -3.76 23.81 13.38
CA PRO A 68 -2.90 24.24 12.29
C PRO A 68 -1.46 23.69 12.36
N SER A 69 -0.95 23.44 13.59
CA SER A 69 0.38 22.88 13.82
C SER A 69 0.42 21.35 13.74
N ARG A 70 -0.72 20.67 13.90
CA ARG A 70 -0.86 19.20 13.85
C ARG A 70 -2.10 18.83 13.05
N PRO A 71 -2.06 19.00 11.72
CA PRO A 71 -3.22 18.72 10.86
C PRO A 71 -3.44 17.21 10.76
N MET A 72 -4.60 16.78 11.23
CA MET A 72 -5.03 15.38 11.22
C MET A 72 -6.46 15.26 10.72
N GLN A 73 -6.76 14.16 10.06
CA GLN A 73 -8.11 13.78 9.70
C GLN A 73 -8.29 12.25 9.83
N ALA A 74 -9.52 11.81 10.00
CA ALA A 74 -9.87 10.40 10.05
C ALA A 74 -11.00 10.09 9.07
N VAL A 75 -10.82 9.05 8.30
CA VAL A 75 -11.83 8.42 7.45
C VAL A 75 -12.34 7.18 8.17
N GLN A 76 -13.68 7.05 8.33
CA GLN A 76 -14.29 5.91 8.99
C GLN A 76 -15.03 5.03 7.99
N PHE A 77 -14.70 3.75 7.94
CA PHE A 77 -15.45 2.76 7.18
C PHE A 77 -16.56 2.13 8.00
N SER A 78 -17.67 1.82 7.36
CA SER A 78 -18.85 1.16 7.98
C SER A 78 -18.58 -0.29 8.39
N ARG A 79 -17.59 -0.95 7.80
CA ARG A 79 -17.10 -2.30 8.10
C ARG A 79 -15.67 -2.46 7.62
N ASN A 80 -15.05 -3.59 7.89
CA ASN A 80 -13.75 -3.93 7.28
C ASN A 80 -13.91 -4.18 5.77
N PHE A 81 -13.23 -3.36 4.95
CA PHE A 81 -13.12 -3.47 3.49
C PHE A 81 -11.73 -3.92 3.06
N GLY A 82 -10.76 -3.94 3.99
CA GLY A 82 -9.39 -4.35 3.78
C GLY A 82 -8.42 -3.19 3.53
N LYS A 83 -7.13 -3.48 3.76
CA LYS A 83 -6.03 -2.50 3.68
C LYS A 83 -6.01 -1.72 2.36
N GLU A 84 -6.24 -2.39 1.24
CA GLU A 84 -6.21 -1.75 -0.09
C GLU A 84 -7.27 -0.64 -0.23
N ALA A 85 -8.49 -0.88 0.27
CA ALA A 85 -9.53 0.14 0.29
C ALA A 85 -9.17 1.30 1.21
N ALA A 86 -8.57 1.02 2.37
CA ALA A 86 -8.11 2.03 3.30
C ALA A 86 -7.00 2.91 2.71
N LEU A 87 -6.03 2.32 2.00
CA LEU A 87 -4.99 3.06 1.31
C LEU A 87 -5.57 3.97 0.22
N TYR A 88 -6.54 3.48 -0.56
CA TYR A 88 -7.22 4.27 -1.58
C TYR A 88 -7.92 5.50 -0.98
N ALA A 89 -8.79 5.29 0.02
CA ALA A 89 -9.53 6.37 0.68
C ALA A 89 -8.59 7.37 1.38
N GLY A 90 -7.49 6.88 1.94
CA GLY A 90 -6.47 7.74 2.54
C GLY A 90 -5.75 8.61 1.52
N MET A 91 -5.38 8.06 0.35
CA MET A 91 -4.78 8.84 -0.74
C MET A 91 -5.75 9.90 -1.29
N GLU A 92 -7.04 9.56 -1.42
CA GLU A 92 -8.09 10.49 -1.86
C GLU A 92 -8.27 11.66 -0.87
N ALA A 93 -8.20 11.39 0.43
CA ALA A 93 -8.33 12.40 1.48
C ALA A 93 -7.06 13.24 1.69
N ALA A 94 -5.87 12.72 1.35
CA ALA A 94 -4.58 13.37 1.56
C ALA A 94 -4.43 14.65 0.73
N ARG A 95 -3.83 15.70 1.30
CA ARG A 95 -3.68 17.04 0.67
C ARG A 95 -2.23 17.48 0.48
N GLY A 96 -1.24 16.67 0.91
CA GLY A 96 0.17 16.99 0.77
C GLY A 96 0.69 16.91 -0.66
N GLU A 97 1.79 17.60 -0.94
CA GLU A 97 2.53 17.53 -2.21
C GLU A 97 3.07 16.11 -2.46
N CYS A 98 3.55 15.46 -1.40
CA CYS A 98 3.94 14.07 -1.40
C CYS A 98 3.01 13.26 -0.49
N ILE A 99 2.96 11.94 -0.71
CA ILE A 99 2.19 11.00 0.10
C ILE A 99 3.12 9.89 0.57
N CYS A 100 2.94 9.48 1.83
CA CYS A 100 3.59 8.30 2.40
C CYS A 100 2.54 7.29 2.84
N LEU A 101 2.65 6.06 2.36
CA LEU A 101 1.88 4.93 2.90
C LEU A 101 2.67 4.31 4.04
N ILE A 102 2.13 4.32 5.25
CA ILE A 102 2.81 3.86 6.47
C ILE A 102 1.82 3.19 7.42
N ASP A 103 2.23 2.08 8.05
CA ASP A 103 1.39 1.35 9.01
C ASP A 103 1.49 1.97 10.42
N ALA A 104 0.42 1.89 11.21
CA ALA A 104 0.33 2.47 12.55
C ALA A 104 1.18 1.72 13.61
N ASP A 105 1.63 0.49 13.33
CA ASP A 105 2.29 -0.41 14.29
C ASP A 105 3.76 -0.08 14.59
N LEU A 106 4.27 1.01 13.98
CA LEU A 106 5.65 1.50 14.13
C LEU A 106 6.75 0.50 13.71
N GLN A 107 6.40 -0.58 13.00
CA GLN A 107 7.41 -1.38 12.30
C GLN A 107 8.08 -0.58 11.18
N GLN A 108 7.33 0.38 10.62
CA GLN A 108 7.77 1.40 9.69
C GLN A 108 7.83 2.71 10.47
N THR A 109 9.01 3.29 10.58
CA THR A 109 9.19 4.45 11.47
C THR A 109 8.96 5.77 10.75
N PRO A 110 8.44 6.82 11.42
CA PRO A 110 8.37 8.17 10.87
C PRO A 110 9.73 8.71 10.43
N GLU A 111 10.81 8.30 11.10
CA GLU A 111 12.19 8.68 10.77
C GLU A 111 12.64 8.07 9.42
N ASP A 112 12.25 6.83 9.14
CA ASP A 112 12.50 6.23 7.82
C ASP A 112 11.68 6.93 6.73
N ALA A 113 10.41 7.28 7.02
CA ALA A 113 9.59 8.06 6.11
C ALA A 113 10.21 9.43 5.83
N LEU A 114 10.73 10.11 6.84
CA LEU A 114 11.45 11.38 6.70
C LEU A 114 12.70 11.23 5.81
N ARG A 115 13.49 10.18 6.04
CA ARG A 115 14.66 9.86 5.19
C ARG A 115 14.26 9.64 3.73
N MET A 116 13.18 8.88 3.50
CA MET A 116 12.68 8.62 2.15
C MET A 116 12.13 9.89 1.49
N TYR A 117 11.44 10.75 2.24
CA TYR A 117 10.96 12.04 1.75
C TYR A 117 12.12 12.95 1.33
N LYS A 118 13.17 13.06 2.15
CA LYS A 118 14.39 13.83 1.81
C LYS A 118 15.07 13.29 0.55
N LEU A 119 15.17 11.96 0.41
CA LEU A 119 15.70 11.34 -0.80
C LEU A 119 14.89 11.66 -2.05
N LEU A 120 13.55 11.70 -1.93
CA LEU A 120 12.66 12.05 -3.04
C LEU A 120 12.80 13.55 -3.41
N ALA A 121 13.00 14.42 -2.42
CA ALA A 121 13.24 15.84 -2.65
C ALA A 121 14.60 16.11 -3.34
N ASP A 122 15.64 15.40 -2.91
CA ASP A 122 17.01 15.54 -3.44
C ASP A 122 17.19 14.93 -4.83
N LYS A 123 16.29 14.02 -5.24
CA LYS A 123 16.38 13.28 -6.52
C LYS A 123 15.12 13.50 -7.38
N PRO A 124 15.04 14.64 -8.08
CA PRO A 124 13.85 15.01 -8.87
C PRO A 124 13.56 14.07 -10.05
N GLU A 125 14.53 13.25 -10.46
CA GLU A 125 14.37 12.23 -11.51
C GLU A 125 13.55 11.02 -11.09
N TYR A 126 13.25 10.87 -9.77
CA TYR A 126 12.40 9.81 -9.21
C TYR A 126 11.06 10.39 -8.76
N ASP A 127 10.02 9.59 -8.92
CA ASP A 127 8.66 9.91 -8.52
C ASP A 127 8.24 9.17 -7.25
N ILE A 128 8.91 8.03 -6.96
CA ILE A 128 8.63 7.13 -5.86
C ILE A 128 9.94 6.74 -5.17
N VAL A 129 9.95 6.76 -3.84
CA VAL A 129 10.94 6.05 -3.01
C VAL A 129 10.23 4.93 -2.29
N ALA A 130 10.65 3.69 -2.53
CA ALA A 130 10.02 2.50 -1.97
C ALA A 130 11.00 1.76 -1.04
N ALA A 131 10.52 1.38 0.14
CA ALA A 131 11.29 0.58 1.07
C ALA A 131 11.39 -0.87 0.57
N CYS A 132 12.61 -1.37 0.47
CA CYS A 132 12.92 -2.73 0.10
C CYS A 132 13.41 -3.50 1.33
N GLN A 133 12.67 -4.51 1.75
CA GLN A 133 13.03 -5.29 2.93
C GLN A 133 14.34 -6.05 2.68
N VAL A 134 15.36 -5.76 3.50
CA VAL A 134 16.56 -6.60 3.59
C VAL A 134 16.14 -7.98 4.11
N GLU A 135 16.67 -9.04 3.49
CA GLU A 135 16.25 -10.43 3.75
C GLU A 135 16.21 -10.74 5.25
N ARG A 136 15.01 -10.98 5.78
CA ARG A 136 14.84 -11.61 7.11
C ARG A 136 15.21 -13.09 7.03
N LYS A 137 15.61 -13.68 8.17
CA LYS A 137 15.67 -15.15 8.36
C LYS A 137 14.25 -15.73 8.32
N GLU A 138 13.66 -15.78 7.14
CA GLU A 138 12.37 -16.43 6.93
C GLU A 138 12.53 -17.94 6.81
N SER A 139 11.48 -18.69 7.13
CA SER A 139 11.42 -20.13 6.86
C SER A 139 11.69 -20.39 5.37
N ILE A 140 12.52 -21.38 5.07
CA ILE A 140 12.85 -21.80 3.69
C ILE A 140 11.58 -22.05 2.87
N VAL A 141 10.55 -22.62 3.48
CA VAL A 141 9.25 -22.89 2.84
C VAL A 141 8.56 -21.61 2.41
N LEU A 142 8.56 -20.58 3.26
CA LEU A 142 7.92 -19.29 2.96
C LEU A 142 8.71 -18.54 1.87
N LYS A 143 10.04 -18.61 1.90
CA LYS A 143 10.92 -18.03 0.89
C LYS A 143 10.70 -18.69 -0.49
N LEU A 144 10.60 -20.02 -0.54
CA LEU A 144 10.28 -20.78 -1.76
C LEU A 144 8.89 -20.42 -2.30
N PHE A 145 7.89 -20.30 -1.42
CA PHE A 145 6.53 -19.91 -1.81
C PHE A 145 6.49 -18.50 -2.39
N LYS A 146 7.11 -17.52 -1.72
CA LYS A 146 7.23 -16.14 -2.23
C LYS A 146 7.94 -16.10 -3.58
N HIS A 147 9.10 -16.76 -3.70
CA HIS A 147 9.87 -16.82 -4.95
C HIS A 147 9.06 -17.45 -6.09
N SER A 148 8.41 -18.58 -5.83
CA SER A 148 7.53 -19.24 -6.82
C SER A 148 6.37 -18.37 -7.24
N PHE A 149 5.72 -17.67 -6.28
CA PHE A 149 4.63 -16.74 -6.56
C PHE A 149 5.09 -15.61 -7.48
N TYR A 150 6.14 -14.85 -7.12
CA TYR A 150 6.61 -13.73 -7.94
C TYR A 150 7.14 -14.19 -9.31
N LYS A 151 7.84 -15.32 -9.37
CA LYS A 151 8.30 -15.89 -10.64
C LYS A 151 7.13 -16.28 -11.55
N THR A 152 6.08 -16.91 -10.98
CA THR A 152 4.87 -17.27 -11.73
C THR A 152 4.10 -16.04 -12.14
N PHE A 153 3.93 -15.07 -11.24
CA PHE A 153 3.24 -13.82 -11.52
C PHE A 153 3.93 -13.04 -12.66
N ASN A 154 5.22 -12.77 -12.54
CA ASN A 154 5.99 -12.06 -13.57
C ASN A 154 6.11 -12.84 -14.89
N GLY A 155 6.01 -14.19 -14.86
CA GLY A 155 5.98 -15.02 -16.07
C GLY A 155 4.62 -15.06 -16.79
N ILE A 156 3.54 -14.80 -16.07
CA ILE A 156 2.17 -14.81 -16.61
C ILE A 156 1.70 -13.38 -16.96
N CYS A 157 2.10 -12.39 -16.17
CA CYS A 157 1.86 -10.98 -16.43
C CYS A 157 2.99 -10.45 -17.31
N THR A 158 2.74 -10.30 -18.61
CA THR A 158 3.74 -9.88 -19.59
C THR A 158 4.02 -8.37 -19.54
N ASP A 159 3.13 -7.58 -18.92
CA ASP A 159 3.15 -6.13 -19.03
C ASP A 159 3.71 -5.41 -17.80
N ILE A 160 3.91 -6.13 -16.68
CA ILE A 160 4.44 -5.57 -15.44
C ILE A 160 5.39 -6.55 -14.74
N GLU A 161 6.47 -6.03 -14.18
CA GLU A 161 7.36 -6.76 -13.29
C GLU A 161 7.22 -6.22 -11.86
N ILE A 162 6.79 -7.09 -10.94
CA ILE A 162 6.65 -6.73 -9.53
C ILE A 162 7.91 -7.18 -8.79
N PRO A 163 8.68 -6.24 -8.19
CA PRO A 163 9.84 -6.58 -7.38
C PRO A 163 9.41 -7.37 -6.14
N ALA A 164 10.05 -8.52 -5.89
CA ALA A 164 9.65 -9.46 -4.84
C ALA A 164 9.78 -8.91 -3.40
N ASN A 165 10.70 -7.96 -3.19
CA ASN A 165 11.09 -7.48 -1.85
C ASN A 165 10.58 -6.08 -1.52
N VAL A 166 9.84 -5.43 -2.42
CA VAL A 166 9.31 -4.08 -2.19
C VAL A 166 8.14 -4.13 -1.22
N SER A 167 8.24 -3.34 -0.15
CA SER A 167 7.19 -3.14 0.86
C SER A 167 6.07 -2.24 0.33
N ASP A 168 4.94 -2.21 1.03
CA ASP A 168 3.90 -1.19 0.82
C ASP A 168 4.35 0.19 1.32
N PHE A 169 5.36 0.23 2.21
CA PHE A 169 5.96 1.43 2.74
C PHE A 169 6.70 2.21 1.65
N ARG A 170 6.17 3.35 1.27
CA ARG A 170 6.71 4.20 0.20
C ARG A 170 6.31 5.65 0.33
N VAL A 171 7.17 6.54 -0.17
CA VAL A 171 6.91 7.96 -0.32
C VAL A 171 6.89 8.30 -1.81
N PHE A 172 5.89 9.04 -2.26
CA PHE A 172 5.72 9.37 -3.68
C PHE A 172 5.07 10.72 -3.89
N ARG A 173 5.28 11.29 -5.08
CA ARG A 173 4.74 12.59 -5.48
C ARG A 173 3.23 12.51 -5.70
N ARG A 174 2.54 13.63 -5.57
CA ARG A 174 1.09 13.77 -5.81
C ARG A 174 0.68 13.25 -7.18
N THR A 175 1.48 13.49 -8.23
CA THR A 175 1.21 13.00 -9.58
C THR A 175 1.04 11.49 -9.66
N VAL A 176 1.78 10.74 -8.84
CA VAL A 176 1.63 9.27 -8.73
C VAL A 176 0.30 8.91 -8.07
N ALA A 177 -0.07 9.63 -6.99
CA ALA A 177 -1.36 9.42 -6.32
C ALA A 177 -2.52 9.68 -7.28
N ASP A 178 -2.49 10.79 -8.01
CA ASP A 178 -3.53 11.17 -8.95
C ASP A 178 -3.68 10.13 -10.06
N ALA A 179 -2.56 9.60 -10.58
CA ALA A 179 -2.59 8.50 -11.53
C ALA A 179 -3.23 7.22 -10.95
N LEU A 180 -2.84 6.84 -9.71
CA LEU A 180 -3.41 5.68 -9.04
C LEU A 180 -4.91 5.85 -8.73
N LEU A 181 -5.34 7.04 -8.33
CA LEU A 181 -6.74 7.36 -8.04
C LEU A 181 -7.61 7.40 -9.30
N SER A 182 -7.02 7.69 -10.47
CA SER A 182 -7.73 7.68 -11.74
C SER A 182 -8.06 6.27 -12.27
N LEU A 183 -7.43 5.23 -11.70
CA LEU A 183 -7.66 3.84 -12.10
C LEU A 183 -8.99 3.32 -11.54
N PRO A 184 -9.90 2.78 -12.39
CA PRO A 184 -11.26 2.40 -12.01
C PRO A 184 -11.36 1.03 -11.30
N GLU A 185 -10.24 0.33 -11.11
CA GLU A 185 -10.23 -1.04 -10.57
C GLU A 185 -10.81 -1.11 -9.16
N GLY A 186 -11.90 -1.87 -8.99
CA GLY A 186 -12.55 -2.09 -7.70
C GLY A 186 -11.80 -3.10 -6.81
N GLN A 187 -11.12 -4.08 -7.40
CA GLN A 187 -10.21 -4.97 -6.69
C GLN A 187 -8.77 -4.47 -6.88
N ARG A 188 -8.24 -3.88 -5.84
CA ARG A 188 -6.92 -3.25 -5.88
C ARG A 188 -5.84 -4.19 -5.35
N PHE A 189 -4.68 -4.13 -5.97
CA PHE A 189 -3.45 -4.76 -5.52
C PHE A 189 -2.33 -3.72 -5.67
N SER A 190 -2.09 -2.96 -4.63
CA SER A 190 -1.23 -1.76 -4.67
C SER A 190 0.13 -2.02 -5.30
N LYS A 191 0.80 -3.14 -4.97
CA LYS A 191 2.11 -3.47 -5.56
C LYS A 191 2.05 -3.57 -7.09
N GLY A 192 1.00 -4.17 -7.61
CA GLY A 192 0.77 -4.26 -9.05
C GLY A 192 0.41 -2.92 -9.68
N LEU A 193 -0.45 -2.12 -9.03
CA LEU A 193 -0.86 -0.81 -9.52
C LEU A 193 0.31 0.17 -9.59
N PHE A 194 1.19 0.18 -8.58
CA PHE A 194 2.41 1.00 -8.61
C PHE A 194 3.36 0.60 -9.74
N ALA A 195 3.48 -0.70 -10.03
CA ALA A 195 4.25 -1.18 -11.18
C ALA A 195 3.57 -0.82 -12.52
N TRP A 196 2.24 -0.91 -12.57
CA TRP A 196 1.43 -0.62 -13.77
C TRP A 196 1.51 0.83 -14.22
N VAL A 197 1.47 1.79 -13.29
CA VAL A 197 1.55 3.22 -13.65
C VAL A 197 2.94 3.64 -14.14
N GLY A 198 3.99 2.84 -13.91
CA GLY A 198 5.29 2.95 -14.56
C GLY A 198 6.15 4.14 -14.15
N PHE A 199 5.89 4.79 -13.00
CA PHE A 199 6.70 5.89 -12.48
C PHE A 199 8.07 5.40 -12.00
N LYS A 200 9.09 6.28 -12.12
CA LYS A 200 10.45 5.96 -11.69
C LYS A 200 10.54 5.76 -10.18
N THR A 201 10.92 4.55 -9.78
CA THR A 201 11.04 4.15 -8.39
C THR A 201 12.50 4.00 -7.98
N LEU A 202 12.87 4.65 -6.86
CA LEU A 202 14.12 4.42 -6.14
C LEU A 202 13.84 3.43 -5.00
N GLU A 203 14.48 2.27 -5.06
CA GLU A 203 14.42 1.29 -3.98
C GLU A 203 15.48 1.58 -2.93
N VAL A 204 15.08 1.62 -1.65
CA VAL A 204 15.98 1.84 -0.53
C VAL A 204 15.92 0.68 0.45
N PRO A 205 17.07 0.17 0.92
CA PRO A 205 17.08 -0.89 1.90
C PRO A 205 16.47 -0.41 3.21
N TYR A 206 15.66 -1.28 3.81
CA TYR A 206 14.93 -1.02 5.04
C TYR A 206 14.88 -2.29 5.90
N GLU A 207 15.15 -2.13 7.19
CA GLU A 207 15.00 -3.16 8.20
C GLU A 207 13.83 -2.79 9.11
N PRO A 208 12.71 -3.55 9.09
CA PRO A 208 11.58 -3.21 9.94
C PRO A 208 11.91 -3.41 11.42
N ASP A 209 11.54 -2.44 12.23
CA ASP A 209 11.61 -2.52 13.67
C ASP A 209 10.69 -3.63 14.22
N ALA A 210 10.92 -4.02 15.49
CA ALA A 210 9.96 -4.85 16.19
C ALA A 210 8.65 -4.06 16.36
N ARG A 211 7.50 -4.73 16.25
CA ARG A 211 6.21 -4.07 16.51
C ARG A 211 6.20 -3.45 17.90
N ALA A 212 5.69 -2.22 18.01
CA ALA A 212 5.51 -1.56 19.28
C ALA A 212 4.48 -2.34 20.14
N ASN A 213 3.34 -2.71 19.55
CA ASN A 213 2.28 -3.48 20.19
C ASN A 213 1.55 -4.38 19.15
N GLY A 214 0.92 -5.47 19.61
CA GLY A 214 0.06 -6.33 18.83
C GLY A 214 0.75 -7.51 18.12
N GLU A 215 -0.07 -8.39 17.54
CA GLU A 215 0.35 -9.58 16.79
C GLU A 215 0.06 -9.46 15.29
N SER A 216 0.70 -10.31 14.47
CA SER A 216 0.45 -10.33 13.04
C SER A 216 -0.98 -10.81 12.75
N LYS A 217 -1.78 -9.97 12.09
CA LYS A 217 -3.17 -10.25 11.71
C LYS A 217 -3.28 -11.06 10.40
N TRP A 218 -2.15 -11.39 9.75
CA TRP A 218 -2.13 -12.13 8.50
C TRP A 218 -2.19 -13.64 8.72
N SER A 219 -3.25 -14.28 8.20
CA SER A 219 -3.35 -15.73 8.13
C SER A 219 -2.84 -16.25 6.78
N VAL A 220 -2.45 -17.53 6.72
CA VAL A 220 -2.05 -18.19 5.45
C VAL A 220 -3.18 -18.12 4.41
N LYS A 221 -4.45 -18.22 4.86
CA LYS A 221 -5.62 -18.11 3.99
C LYS A 221 -5.77 -16.71 3.39
N SER A 222 -5.53 -15.65 4.18
CA SER A 222 -5.60 -14.27 3.68
C SER A 222 -4.47 -13.95 2.71
N LEU A 223 -3.26 -14.48 2.95
CA LEU A 223 -2.13 -14.36 2.02
C LEU A 223 -2.43 -15.02 0.67
N PHE A 224 -3.03 -16.22 0.69
CA PHE A 224 -3.41 -16.92 -0.55
C PHE A 224 -4.50 -16.16 -1.31
N HIS A 225 -5.51 -15.63 -0.61
CA HIS A 225 -6.56 -14.82 -1.22
C HIS A 225 -6.01 -13.52 -1.83
N TYR A 226 -5.12 -12.84 -1.12
CA TYR A 226 -4.44 -11.65 -1.61
C TYR A 226 -3.60 -11.94 -2.87
N ALA A 227 -2.86 -13.05 -2.87
CA ALA A 227 -2.09 -13.51 -4.02
C ALA A 227 -2.96 -13.85 -5.23
N ALA A 228 -4.08 -14.56 -5.01
CA ALA A 228 -5.03 -14.91 -6.06
C ALA A 228 -5.67 -13.68 -6.68
N ASN A 229 -6.10 -12.71 -5.86
CA ASN A 229 -6.65 -11.44 -6.34
C ASN A 229 -5.62 -10.63 -7.14
N GLY A 230 -4.35 -10.63 -6.70
CA GLY A 230 -3.26 -10.01 -7.46
C GLY A 230 -3.11 -10.63 -8.86
N ILE A 231 -3.11 -11.96 -8.97
CA ILE A 231 -3.01 -12.66 -10.26
C ILE A 231 -4.23 -12.33 -11.12
N LEU A 232 -5.45 -12.48 -10.60
CA LEU A 232 -6.68 -12.27 -11.36
C LEU A 232 -6.86 -10.82 -11.84
N GLY A 233 -6.35 -9.86 -11.09
CA GLY A 233 -6.42 -8.43 -11.44
C GLY A 233 -5.50 -8.03 -12.59
N PHE A 234 -4.37 -8.74 -12.79
CA PHE A 234 -3.32 -8.33 -13.74
C PHE A 234 -3.06 -9.36 -14.87
N THR A 235 -3.87 -10.41 -14.99
CA THR A 235 -3.73 -11.38 -16.07
C THR A 235 -5.04 -11.95 -16.57
N THR A 236 -5.15 -12.10 -17.87
CA THR A 236 -6.24 -12.82 -18.55
C THR A 236 -5.96 -14.32 -18.68
N TRP A 237 -4.82 -14.81 -18.18
CA TRP A 237 -4.41 -16.20 -18.37
C TRP A 237 -5.43 -17.24 -17.86
N PRO A 238 -6.06 -17.09 -16.67
CA PRO A 238 -7.10 -18.04 -16.23
C PRO A 238 -8.29 -18.11 -17.19
N LEU A 239 -8.68 -16.95 -17.75
CA LEU A 239 -9.74 -16.89 -18.75
C LEU A 239 -9.33 -17.61 -20.04
N LYS A 240 -8.09 -17.41 -20.51
CA LYS A 240 -7.56 -18.11 -21.70
C LYS A 240 -7.55 -19.62 -21.51
N VAL A 241 -7.14 -20.10 -20.32
CA VAL A 241 -7.18 -21.54 -19.97
C VAL A 241 -8.61 -22.08 -20.02
N ALA A 242 -9.58 -21.37 -19.42
CA ALA A 242 -10.98 -21.77 -19.46
C ALA A 242 -11.52 -21.84 -20.91
N VAL A 243 -11.18 -20.88 -21.76
CA VAL A 243 -11.54 -20.88 -23.19
C VAL A 243 -10.93 -22.08 -23.91
N TRP A 244 -9.65 -22.40 -23.69
CA TRP A 244 -9.02 -23.58 -24.31
C TRP A 244 -9.65 -24.89 -23.85
N ILE A 245 -9.93 -25.04 -22.56
CA ILE A 245 -10.62 -26.23 -22.02
C ILE A 245 -12.01 -26.37 -22.67
N GLY A 246 -12.79 -25.28 -22.76
CA GLY A 246 -14.08 -25.27 -23.39
C GLY A 246 -14.01 -25.63 -24.88
N LEU A 247 -13.04 -25.10 -25.61
CA LEU A 247 -12.82 -25.43 -27.02
C LEU A 247 -12.50 -26.90 -27.23
N VAL A 248 -11.56 -27.47 -26.45
CA VAL A 248 -11.19 -28.89 -26.50
C VAL A 248 -12.38 -29.80 -26.19
N ALA A 249 -13.14 -29.45 -25.13
CA ALA A 249 -14.35 -30.22 -24.75
C ALA A 249 -15.42 -30.16 -25.86
N SER A 250 -15.64 -29.00 -26.47
CA SER A 250 -16.61 -28.80 -27.55
C SER A 250 -16.22 -29.61 -28.82
N LEU A 251 -14.94 -29.53 -29.20
CA LEU A 251 -14.42 -30.30 -30.36
C LEU A 251 -14.50 -31.81 -30.09
N GLY A 252 -14.16 -32.27 -28.89
CA GLY A 252 -14.28 -33.68 -28.50
C GLY A 252 -15.72 -34.18 -28.48
N GLY A 253 -16.65 -33.36 -27.94
CA GLY A 253 -18.10 -33.67 -28.01
C GLY A 253 -18.65 -33.72 -29.43
N PHE A 254 -18.23 -32.77 -30.28
CA PHE A 254 -18.60 -32.77 -31.69
C PHE A 254 -18.06 -34.00 -32.45
N ALA A 255 -16.81 -34.35 -32.24
CA ALA A 255 -16.22 -35.57 -32.84
C ALA A 255 -16.92 -36.84 -32.36
N TYR A 256 -17.32 -36.91 -31.08
CA TYR A 256 -18.09 -38.03 -30.53
C TYR A 256 -19.47 -38.16 -31.15
N LEU A 257 -20.14 -37.03 -31.45
CA LEU A 257 -21.46 -37.02 -32.15
C LEU A 257 -21.40 -37.46 -33.59
N LEU A 258 -20.25 -37.31 -34.26
CA LEU A 258 -20.03 -37.74 -35.65
C LEU A 258 -19.57 -39.19 -35.76
N TRP A 259 -19.17 -39.83 -34.70
CA TRP A 259 -18.77 -41.24 -34.62
C TRP A 259 -19.94 -42.11 -34.23
#